data_c080d803b2b7d44c4b58f78b2e25708f
#
_entry.id   c080d803b2b7d44c4b58f78b2e25708f
#
_cell.length_a   1.000
_cell.length_b   1.000
_cell.length_c   1.000
_cell.angle_alpha   90.00
_cell.angle_beta   90.00
_cell.angle_gamma   90.00
#
_symmetry.space_group_name_H-M   'P 1'
#
loop_
_entity.id
_entity.type
_entity.pdbx_description
1 polymer ?
#
loop_
_entity_poly.entity_id
_entity_poly.type
_entity_poly.pdbx_seq_one_letter_code
_entity_poly.pdbx_strand_id
1 'polypeptide(L)'
;AEHTNEAILDRVVKIEVPYVLELDQEMKIYQKMINRSDFKSAHIAPHTIKIASMFSIMSRLKPSAKCDLLTKLKIYNGESVIEKGRVKNIDIKDLREEARREGMEGISTRFIMKSLDRALSDSDKNMITPINAIDSLVKQVKEQIIDDNTREHYLEILQDIIREEYLRILETEIAKAFITAYEEQAQSLFDSYLDNAESYTTRSKVKDKITREEREPDEKFMKSIEEMIGVVGSAKDGFRNDVTAYMFAKLRKKETVDYSSYGPLKEAIEQYLITSVKDISRIVTKSKSRDDKQKRKYSNMIETLIEEYDYNESSAEEILTYAANNLWRDS
;
A
#
# COMPACT_ATOMS: atom_id res chain seq x y z
N ALA A 1 -4.76 52.76 -26.86
CA ALA A 1 -5.03 51.57 -26.06
C ALA A 1 -3.79 51.03 -25.34
N GLU A 2 -2.57 51.17 -25.90
CA GLU A 2 -1.32 50.68 -25.28
C GLU A 2 -0.90 51.52 -24.08
N HIS A 3 -0.96 52.89 -24.19
CA HIS A 3 -0.57 53.77 -23.09
C HIS A 3 -1.45 53.68 -21.82
N THR A 4 -2.72 53.26 -21.98
CA THR A 4 -3.61 53.08 -20.83
C THR A 4 -3.22 51.81 -20.04
N ASN A 5 -2.71 50.80 -20.72
CA ASN A 5 -2.25 49.56 -20.10
C ASN A 5 -0.94 49.79 -19.29
N GLU A 6 0.03 50.54 -19.77
CA GLU A 6 1.26 50.91 -19.04
C GLU A 6 0.97 51.62 -17.73
N ALA A 7 0.10 52.64 -17.78
CA ALA A 7 -0.25 53.42 -16.58
C ALA A 7 -1.05 52.59 -15.52
N ILE A 8 -1.69 51.53 -15.91
CA ILE A 8 -2.33 50.60 -14.99
C ILE A 8 -1.29 49.61 -14.42
N LEU A 9 -0.39 49.07 -15.26
CA LEU A 9 0.65 48.15 -14.83
C LEU A 9 1.61 48.76 -13.81
N ASP A 10 1.96 50.04 -13.93
CA ASP A 10 2.81 50.77 -12.95
C ASP A 10 2.15 50.92 -11.56
N ARG A 11 0.85 50.73 -11.46
CA ARG A 11 0.09 50.83 -10.19
C ARG A 11 -0.32 49.49 -9.61
N VAL A 12 0.00 48.38 -10.28
CA VAL A 12 -0.34 47.03 -9.84
C VAL A 12 0.86 46.35 -9.24
N VAL A 13 0.72 45.91 -8.01
CA VAL A 13 1.71 45.02 -7.36
C VAL A 13 1.33 43.58 -7.67
N LYS A 14 2.13 42.96 -8.52
CA LYS A 14 1.96 41.54 -8.84
C LYS A 14 2.54 40.65 -7.76
N ILE A 15 1.72 39.90 -7.06
CA ILE A 15 2.14 38.89 -6.08
C ILE A 15 1.97 37.52 -6.71
N GLU A 16 3.06 36.80 -6.85
CA GLU A 16 3.05 35.43 -7.33
C GLU A 16 2.85 34.49 -6.15
N VAL A 17 1.81 33.65 -6.20
CA VAL A 17 1.48 32.66 -5.17
C VAL A 17 1.63 31.27 -5.77
N PRO A 18 2.59 30.46 -5.30
CA PRO A 18 2.75 29.11 -5.80
C PRO A 18 1.62 28.18 -5.34
N TYR A 19 1.43 27.09 -6.07
CA TYR A 19 0.61 25.99 -5.63
C TYR A 19 1.24 25.29 -4.41
N VAL A 20 0.41 24.61 -3.63
CA VAL A 20 0.85 23.74 -2.54
C VAL A 20 1.72 22.60 -3.10
N LEU A 21 2.79 22.26 -2.38
CA LEU A 21 3.70 21.15 -2.70
C LEU A 21 3.74 20.07 -1.61
N GLU A 22 2.99 20.25 -0.54
CA GLU A 22 2.84 19.27 0.54
C GLU A 22 1.61 18.40 0.29
N LEU A 23 1.80 17.09 0.26
CA LEU A 23 0.73 16.12 -0.07
C LEU A 23 -0.46 16.20 0.88
N ASP A 24 -0.20 16.25 2.19
CA ASP A 24 -1.24 16.28 3.20
C ASP A 24 -2.09 17.57 3.13
N GLN A 25 -1.49 18.68 2.72
CA GLN A 25 -2.21 19.95 2.55
C GLN A 25 -3.06 19.92 1.26
N GLU A 26 -2.53 19.40 0.17
CA GLU A 26 -3.27 19.25 -1.08
C GLU A 26 -4.46 18.30 -0.89
N MET A 27 -4.29 17.18 -0.18
CA MET A 27 -5.38 16.27 0.17
C MET A 27 -6.51 16.97 0.94
N LYS A 28 -6.15 17.83 1.91
CA LYS A 28 -7.14 18.62 2.68
C LYS A 28 -7.93 19.59 1.78
N ILE A 29 -7.30 20.17 0.75
CA ILE A 29 -7.96 21.03 -0.21
C ILE A 29 -9.03 20.23 -0.96
N TYR A 30 -8.68 19.06 -1.51
CA TYR A 30 -9.65 18.22 -2.23
C TYR A 30 -10.74 17.70 -1.30
N GLN A 31 -10.42 17.24 -0.11
CA GLN A 31 -11.41 16.81 0.87
C GLN A 31 -12.43 17.90 1.18
N LYS A 32 -11.97 19.16 1.34
CA LYS A 32 -12.86 20.31 1.56
C LYS A 32 -13.73 20.61 0.35
N MET A 33 -13.22 20.46 -0.86
CA MET A 33 -13.98 20.67 -2.09
C MET A 33 -15.04 19.58 -2.27
N ILE A 34 -14.70 18.33 -2.05
CA ILE A 34 -15.58 17.17 -2.10
C ILE A 34 -16.74 17.32 -1.11
N ASN A 35 -16.45 17.67 0.14
CA ASN A 35 -17.47 17.85 1.17
C ASN A 35 -18.47 18.99 0.88
N ARG A 36 -18.15 19.89 -0.06
CA ARG A 36 -19.01 21.01 -0.48
C ARG A 36 -19.71 20.80 -1.81
N SER A 37 -19.48 19.68 -2.47
CA SER A 37 -20.00 19.35 -3.78
C SER A 37 -21.02 18.21 -3.72
N ASP A 38 -21.57 17.85 -4.87
CA ASP A 38 -22.50 16.74 -5.03
C ASP A 38 -21.85 15.35 -4.80
N PHE A 39 -20.53 15.29 -4.64
CA PHE A 39 -19.80 14.10 -4.23
C PHE A 39 -20.15 13.57 -2.82
N LYS A 40 -20.89 14.37 -2.04
CA LYS A 40 -21.20 14.03 -0.64
C LYS A 40 -21.93 12.70 -0.46
N SER A 41 -22.64 12.24 -1.48
CA SER A 41 -23.38 10.98 -1.48
C SER A 41 -22.60 9.81 -2.11
N ALA A 42 -21.45 10.08 -2.74
CA ALA A 42 -20.62 9.09 -3.39
C ALA A 42 -19.62 8.47 -2.42
N HIS A 43 -19.33 7.19 -2.59
CA HIS A 43 -18.23 6.56 -1.89
C HIS A 43 -16.90 6.89 -2.60
N ILE A 44 -16.00 7.53 -1.88
CA ILE A 44 -14.63 7.78 -2.33
C ILE A 44 -13.75 6.77 -1.64
N ALA A 45 -13.33 5.76 -2.40
CA ALA A 45 -12.51 4.68 -1.85
C ALA A 45 -11.18 5.21 -1.30
N PRO A 46 -10.59 4.53 -0.31
CA PRO A 46 -9.30 4.86 0.27
C PRO A 46 -8.25 5.11 -0.81
N HIS A 47 -7.33 6.01 -0.51
CA HIS A 47 -6.23 6.45 -1.41
C HIS A 47 -6.64 7.24 -2.66
N THR A 48 -7.92 7.33 -3.03
CA THR A 48 -8.34 8.06 -4.24
C THR A 48 -7.88 9.52 -4.21
N ILE A 49 -8.12 10.22 -3.10
CA ILE A 49 -7.69 11.62 -2.92
C ILE A 49 -6.16 11.70 -2.89
N LYS A 50 -5.49 10.76 -2.22
CA LYS A 50 -4.03 10.70 -2.15
C LYS A 50 -3.41 10.60 -3.55
N ILE A 51 -3.88 9.66 -4.36
CA ILE A 51 -3.41 9.45 -5.74
C ILE A 51 -3.62 10.68 -6.62
N ALA A 52 -4.80 11.28 -6.55
CA ALA A 52 -5.09 12.52 -7.28
C ALA A 52 -4.21 13.69 -6.84
N SER A 53 -3.94 13.81 -5.52
CA SER A 53 -3.05 14.83 -4.95
C SER A 53 -1.59 14.60 -5.34
N MET A 54 -1.14 13.34 -5.38
CA MET A 54 0.22 13.00 -5.84
C MET A 54 0.44 13.48 -7.27
N PHE A 55 -0.50 13.21 -8.17
CA PHE A 55 -0.41 13.69 -9.55
C PHE A 55 -0.37 15.22 -9.63
N SER A 56 -1.24 15.89 -8.90
CA SER A 56 -1.29 17.35 -8.85
C SER A 56 0.07 17.94 -8.46
N ILE A 57 0.67 17.44 -7.38
CA ILE A 57 1.96 17.91 -6.87
C ILE A 57 3.09 17.54 -7.81
N MET A 58 3.18 16.28 -8.26
CA MET A 58 4.24 15.84 -9.17
C MET A 58 4.27 16.64 -10.47
N SER A 59 3.10 17.06 -10.99
CA SER A 59 3.01 17.93 -12.15
C SER A 59 3.61 19.34 -11.94
N ARG A 60 3.76 19.75 -10.67
CA ARG A 60 4.30 21.06 -10.24
C ARG A 60 5.77 20.99 -9.85
N LEU A 61 6.27 19.78 -9.56
CA LEU A 61 7.67 19.56 -9.21
C LEU A 61 8.55 19.59 -10.46
N LYS A 62 9.78 20.08 -10.27
CA LYS A 62 10.82 20.04 -11.31
C LYS A 62 11.77 18.86 -11.03
N PRO A 63 12.37 18.25 -12.04
CA PRO A 63 13.39 17.22 -11.86
C PRO A 63 14.52 17.68 -10.95
N SER A 64 15.10 16.76 -10.19
CA SER A 64 16.24 16.99 -9.32
C SER A 64 17.34 15.99 -9.62
N ALA A 65 18.61 16.44 -9.51
CA ALA A 65 19.75 15.53 -9.60
C ALA A 65 19.94 14.68 -8.32
N LYS A 66 19.29 15.06 -7.21
CA LYS A 66 19.47 14.43 -5.88
C LYS A 66 18.53 13.27 -5.64
N CYS A 67 17.35 13.27 -6.26
CA CYS A 67 16.33 12.24 -6.05
C CYS A 67 15.32 12.20 -7.20
N ASP A 68 14.61 11.07 -7.33
CA ASP A 68 13.47 10.90 -8.21
C ASP A 68 12.25 11.73 -7.73
N LEU A 69 11.24 11.81 -8.59
CA LEU A 69 10.06 12.66 -8.37
C LEU A 69 9.21 12.20 -7.18
N LEU A 70 9.07 10.89 -6.98
CA LEU A 70 8.32 10.33 -5.84
C LEU A 70 9.03 10.58 -4.51
N THR A 71 10.34 10.39 -4.49
CA THR A 71 11.19 10.71 -3.33
C THR A 71 11.09 12.19 -3.00
N LYS A 72 11.15 13.07 -4.02
CA LYS A 72 11.02 14.51 -3.85
C LYS A 72 9.68 14.90 -3.22
N LEU A 73 8.57 14.33 -3.73
CA LEU A 73 7.23 14.51 -3.15
C LEU A 73 7.20 14.12 -1.66
N LYS A 74 7.74 12.95 -1.30
CA LYS A 74 7.80 12.46 0.09
C LYS A 74 8.60 13.42 0.99
N ILE A 75 9.74 13.93 0.52
CA ILE A 75 10.54 14.92 1.26
C ILE A 75 9.75 16.21 1.48
N TYR A 76 9.08 16.74 0.45
CA TYR A 76 8.23 17.93 0.60
C TYR A 76 7.07 17.72 1.56
N ASN A 77 6.58 16.48 1.69
CA ASN A 77 5.55 16.11 2.67
C ASN A 77 6.11 15.86 4.08
N GLY A 78 7.42 16.02 4.29
CA GLY A 78 8.07 15.82 5.59
C GLY A 78 8.29 14.34 5.94
N GLU A 79 8.16 13.42 5.00
CA GLU A 79 8.37 12.00 5.19
C GLU A 79 9.86 11.65 5.19
N SER A 80 10.26 10.74 6.09
CA SER A 80 11.60 10.15 6.06
C SER A 80 11.70 9.12 4.94
N VAL A 81 12.61 9.33 4.00
CA VAL A 81 12.83 8.38 2.90
C VAL A 81 13.95 7.43 3.28
N ILE A 82 13.65 6.13 3.24
CA ILE A 82 14.63 5.06 3.51
C ILE A 82 15.00 4.42 2.18
N GLU A 83 16.29 4.44 1.84
CA GLU A 83 16.84 3.76 0.67
C GLU A 83 17.92 2.78 1.12
N LYS A 84 17.78 1.49 0.75
CA LYS A 84 18.69 0.40 1.14
C LYS A 84 18.96 0.33 2.66
N GLY A 85 17.91 0.54 3.47
CA GLY A 85 18.00 0.48 4.93
C GLY A 85 18.66 1.70 5.60
N ARG A 86 18.90 2.78 4.86
CA ARG A 86 19.46 4.04 5.39
C ARG A 86 18.53 5.21 5.10
N VAL A 87 18.37 6.11 6.09
CA VAL A 87 17.63 7.36 5.89
C VAL A 87 18.40 8.23 4.89
N LYS A 88 17.72 8.61 3.81
CA LYS A 88 18.27 9.52 2.80
C LYS A 88 18.18 10.95 3.32
N ASN A 89 19.30 11.53 3.64
CA ASN A 89 19.39 12.89 4.19
C ASN A 89 19.49 13.89 3.04
N ILE A 90 18.34 14.37 2.54
CA ILE A 90 18.26 15.44 1.53
C ILE A 90 17.56 16.62 2.18
N ASP A 91 18.24 17.79 2.23
CA ASP A 91 17.66 19.01 2.78
C ASP A 91 16.65 19.60 1.78
N ILE A 92 15.44 19.89 2.25
CA ILE A 92 14.38 20.54 1.47
C ILE A 92 14.83 21.92 0.94
N LYS A 93 15.73 22.60 1.66
CA LYS A 93 16.28 23.89 1.21
C LYS A 93 17.08 23.73 -0.07
N ASP A 94 17.90 22.70 -0.14
CA ASP A 94 18.68 22.38 -1.34
C ASP A 94 17.80 22.11 -2.56
N LEU A 95 16.69 21.38 -2.37
CA LEU A 95 15.74 21.12 -3.44
C LEU A 95 15.02 22.38 -3.91
N ARG A 96 14.71 23.32 -2.97
CA ARG A 96 14.11 24.62 -3.30
C ARG A 96 15.08 25.56 -4.00
N GLU A 97 16.36 25.52 -3.64
CA GLU A 97 17.40 26.31 -4.31
C GLU A 97 17.64 25.82 -5.75
N GLU A 98 17.61 24.51 -5.96
CA GLU A 98 17.72 23.89 -7.29
C GLU A 98 16.54 24.28 -8.21
N ALA A 99 15.34 24.49 -7.65
CA ALA A 99 14.12 24.75 -8.40
C ALA A 99 13.30 25.93 -7.84
N ARG A 100 13.84 27.15 -7.91
CA ARG A 100 13.27 28.39 -7.31
C ARG A 100 11.84 28.74 -7.75
N ARG A 101 11.40 28.30 -8.93
CA ARG A 101 10.06 28.57 -9.46
C ARG A 101 9.14 27.33 -9.39
N GLU A 102 9.47 26.36 -8.57
CA GLU A 102 8.66 25.17 -8.36
C GLU A 102 7.29 25.53 -7.76
N GLY A 103 6.25 24.88 -8.22
CA GLY A 103 4.87 25.18 -7.82
C GLY A 103 4.21 26.35 -8.55
N MET A 104 4.93 27.05 -9.45
CA MET A 104 4.32 28.15 -10.21
C MET A 104 3.52 27.66 -11.43
N GLU A 105 3.81 26.46 -11.88
CA GLU A 105 3.20 25.79 -13.04
C GLU A 105 2.72 24.40 -12.65
N GLY A 106 1.95 23.76 -13.52
CA GLY A 106 1.45 22.40 -13.34
C GLY A 106 -0.09 22.33 -13.29
N ILE A 107 -0.60 21.19 -12.88
CA ILE A 107 -2.03 20.91 -12.87
C ILE A 107 -2.75 21.67 -11.76
N SER A 108 -3.86 22.32 -12.12
CA SER A 108 -4.69 23.07 -11.18
C SER A 108 -5.63 22.15 -10.39
N THR A 109 -6.09 22.60 -9.22
CA THR A 109 -7.11 21.90 -8.43
C THR A 109 -8.42 21.67 -9.20
N ARG A 110 -8.79 22.59 -10.09
CA ARG A 110 -9.98 22.45 -10.94
C ARG A 110 -9.85 21.29 -11.93
N PHE A 111 -8.65 21.10 -12.48
CA PHE A 111 -8.40 19.98 -13.39
C PHE A 111 -8.63 18.65 -12.68
N ILE A 112 -8.10 18.49 -11.47
CA ILE A 112 -8.28 17.28 -10.65
C ILE A 112 -9.77 17.07 -10.33
N MET A 113 -10.46 18.09 -9.81
CA MET A 113 -11.88 17.96 -9.46
C MET A 113 -12.74 17.58 -10.65
N LYS A 114 -12.48 18.15 -11.82
CA LYS A 114 -13.20 17.80 -13.05
C LYS A 114 -12.94 16.35 -13.47
N SER A 115 -11.71 15.85 -13.23
CA SER A 115 -11.39 14.44 -13.51
C SER A 115 -12.10 13.49 -12.54
N LEU A 116 -12.14 13.84 -11.25
CA LEU A 116 -12.89 13.05 -10.26
C LEU A 116 -14.39 13.05 -10.54
N ASP A 117 -14.96 14.20 -10.93
CA ASP A 117 -16.37 14.31 -11.34
C ASP A 117 -16.68 13.41 -12.53
N ARG A 118 -15.80 13.39 -13.53
CA ARG A 118 -15.91 12.49 -14.66
C ARG A 118 -15.84 11.03 -14.23
N ALA A 119 -14.86 10.67 -13.35
CA ALA A 119 -14.73 9.32 -12.84
C ALA A 119 -16.00 8.85 -12.12
N LEU A 120 -16.64 9.73 -11.35
CA LEU A 120 -17.91 9.45 -10.69
C LEU A 120 -19.05 9.26 -11.69
N SER A 121 -19.12 10.14 -12.68
CA SER A 121 -20.15 10.08 -13.73
C SER A 121 -20.06 8.83 -14.61
N ASP A 122 -18.83 8.34 -14.83
CA ASP A 122 -18.56 7.11 -15.58
C ASP A 122 -18.79 5.84 -14.70
N SER A 123 -19.05 5.99 -13.39
CA SER A 123 -19.23 4.88 -12.45
C SER A 123 -20.69 4.51 -12.26
N ASP A 124 -21.05 3.27 -12.55
CA ASP A 124 -22.40 2.74 -12.32
C ASP A 124 -22.71 2.51 -10.82
N LYS A 125 -21.69 2.52 -9.95
CA LYS A 125 -21.80 2.16 -8.53
C LYS A 125 -21.80 3.37 -7.58
N ASN A 126 -21.90 4.60 -8.09
CA ASN A 126 -21.79 5.84 -7.30
C ASN A 126 -20.56 5.85 -6.37
N MET A 127 -19.43 5.41 -6.90
CA MET A 127 -18.15 5.37 -6.18
C MET A 127 -16.99 5.76 -7.09
N ILE A 128 -15.89 6.22 -6.48
CA ILE A 128 -14.62 6.46 -7.18
C ILE A 128 -13.53 5.66 -6.46
N THR A 129 -12.81 4.84 -7.21
CA THR A 129 -11.60 4.17 -6.76
C THR A 129 -10.34 4.88 -7.26
N PRO A 130 -9.16 4.63 -6.68
CA PRO A 130 -7.90 5.15 -7.20
C PRO A 130 -7.67 4.80 -8.66
N ILE A 131 -8.10 3.62 -9.10
CA ILE A 131 -7.98 3.14 -10.47
C ILE A 131 -8.83 4.01 -11.41
N ASN A 132 -10.10 4.22 -11.04
CA ASN A 132 -11.01 5.08 -11.82
C ASN A 132 -10.46 6.51 -11.90
N ALA A 133 -9.89 7.02 -10.80
CA ALA A 133 -9.28 8.34 -10.76
C ALA A 133 -8.06 8.43 -11.69
N ILE A 134 -7.15 7.45 -11.67
CA ILE A 134 -5.99 7.40 -12.58
C ILE A 134 -6.45 7.36 -14.03
N ASP A 135 -7.38 6.47 -14.37
CA ASP A 135 -7.86 6.29 -15.74
C ASP A 135 -8.58 7.56 -16.27
N SER A 136 -9.36 8.23 -15.41
CA SER A 136 -9.99 9.50 -15.75
C SER A 136 -8.97 10.62 -15.94
N LEU A 137 -7.94 10.70 -15.07
CA LEU A 137 -6.84 11.65 -15.20
C LEU A 137 -6.05 11.43 -16.51
N VAL A 138 -5.76 10.18 -16.85
CA VAL A 138 -5.09 9.83 -18.12
C VAL A 138 -5.92 10.29 -19.33
N LYS A 139 -7.22 10.02 -19.32
CA LYS A 139 -8.13 10.51 -20.40
C LYS A 139 -8.10 12.02 -20.50
N GLN A 140 -8.22 12.72 -19.38
CA GLN A 140 -8.26 14.18 -19.35
C GLN A 140 -6.93 14.82 -19.77
N VAL A 141 -5.80 14.25 -19.37
CA VAL A 141 -4.45 14.68 -19.82
C VAL A 141 -4.34 14.57 -21.34
N LYS A 142 -4.74 13.44 -21.92
CA LYS A 142 -4.74 13.24 -23.39
C LYS A 142 -5.62 14.21 -24.14
N GLU A 143 -6.77 14.61 -23.54
CA GLU A 143 -7.73 15.51 -24.17
C GLU A 143 -7.37 16.99 -24.03
N GLN A 144 -6.77 17.42 -22.94
CA GLN A 144 -6.63 18.84 -22.59
C GLN A 144 -5.20 19.38 -22.64
N ILE A 145 -4.18 18.51 -22.58
CA ILE A 145 -2.79 18.93 -22.64
C ILE A 145 -2.32 18.89 -24.10
N ILE A 146 -2.13 20.08 -24.67
CA ILE A 146 -1.81 20.24 -26.09
C ILE A 146 -0.32 19.98 -26.37
N ASP A 147 0.56 20.46 -25.46
CA ASP A 147 2.01 20.28 -25.61
C ASP A 147 2.39 18.81 -25.43
N ASP A 148 2.99 18.24 -26.47
CA ASP A 148 3.32 16.80 -26.51
C ASP A 148 4.29 16.39 -25.40
N ASN A 149 5.33 17.19 -25.14
CA ASN A 149 6.32 16.86 -24.11
C ASN A 149 5.69 16.88 -22.71
N THR A 150 4.89 17.89 -22.41
CA THR A 150 4.16 18.02 -21.13
C THR A 150 3.16 16.88 -20.99
N ARG A 151 2.46 16.52 -22.06
CA ARG A 151 1.49 15.43 -22.05
C ARG A 151 2.17 14.09 -21.78
N GLU A 152 3.25 13.77 -22.47
CA GLU A 152 4.03 12.54 -22.23
C GLU A 152 4.56 12.47 -20.81
N HIS A 153 5.13 13.56 -20.30
CA HIS A 153 5.58 13.62 -18.90
C HIS A 153 4.47 13.36 -17.89
N TYR A 154 3.27 13.95 -18.10
CA TYR A 154 2.15 13.71 -17.20
C TYR A 154 1.58 12.29 -17.29
N LEU A 155 1.64 11.67 -18.47
CA LEU A 155 1.25 10.29 -18.65
C LEU A 155 2.24 9.34 -17.98
N GLU A 156 3.55 9.59 -18.06
CA GLU A 156 4.59 8.87 -17.33
C GLU A 156 4.34 8.93 -15.81
N ILE A 157 4.06 10.13 -15.26
CA ILE A 157 3.74 10.27 -13.84
C ILE A 157 2.55 9.40 -13.46
N LEU A 158 1.47 9.41 -14.23
CA LEU A 158 0.24 8.69 -13.90
C LEU A 158 0.37 7.17 -14.09
N GLN A 159 0.94 6.73 -15.22
CA GLN A 159 0.92 5.34 -15.64
C GLN A 159 2.07 4.52 -15.05
N ASP A 160 3.23 5.14 -14.83
CA ASP A 160 4.40 4.46 -14.31
C ASP A 160 4.57 4.74 -12.81
N ILE A 161 4.78 6.01 -12.41
CA ILE A 161 5.14 6.32 -11.03
C ILE A 161 3.96 6.11 -10.05
N ILE A 162 2.83 6.74 -10.34
CA ILE A 162 1.67 6.72 -9.42
C ILE A 162 1.01 5.35 -9.40
N ARG A 163 0.88 4.71 -10.55
CA ARG A 163 0.29 3.37 -10.63
C ARG A 163 1.12 2.34 -9.88
N GLU A 164 2.44 2.38 -10.00
CA GLU A 164 3.34 1.51 -9.24
C GLU A 164 3.27 1.76 -7.74
N GLU A 165 3.26 3.04 -7.31
CA GLU A 165 3.14 3.36 -5.89
C GLU A 165 1.80 2.90 -5.33
N TYR A 166 0.72 3.04 -6.09
CA TYR A 166 -0.59 2.52 -5.69
C TYR A 166 -0.59 0.99 -5.58
N LEU A 167 0.04 0.28 -6.52
CA LEU A 167 0.18 -1.17 -6.44
C LEU A 167 0.93 -1.62 -5.19
N ARG A 168 1.98 -0.91 -4.77
CA ARG A 168 2.70 -1.19 -3.50
C ARG A 168 1.81 -0.99 -2.27
N ILE A 169 0.98 0.06 -2.28
CA ILE A 169 0.00 0.29 -1.20
C ILE A 169 -0.98 -0.87 -1.14
N LEU A 170 -1.57 -1.24 -2.28
CA LEU A 170 -2.51 -2.37 -2.37
C LEU A 170 -1.89 -3.68 -1.93
N GLU A 171 -0.68 -3.99 -2.39
CA GLU A 171 0.03 -5.19 -1.99
C GLU A 171 0.14 -5.30 -0.46
N THR A 172 0.49 -4.20 0.20
CA THR A 172 0.61 -4.15 1.66
C THR A 172 -0.73 -4.37 2.35
N GLU A 173 -1.80 -3.71 1.90
CA GLU A 173 -3.13 -3.80 2.51
C GLU A 173 -3.76 -5.17 2.28
N ILE A 174 -3.66 -5.68 1.06
CA ILE A 174 -4.20 -7.00 0.71
C ILE A 174 -3.43 -8.11 1.43
N ALA A 175 -2.10 -7.98 1.57
CA ALA A 175 -1.31 -8.93 2.35
C ALA A 175 -1.78 -8.98 3.81
N LYS A 176 -2.05 -7.82 4.43
CA LYS A 176 -2.58 -7.76 5.80
C LYS A 176 -3.99 -8.34 5.90
N ALA A 177 -4.89 -7.97 4.98
CA ALA A 177 -6.23 -8.53 4.94
C ALA A 177 -6.22 -10.05 4.72
N PHE A 178 -5.28 -10.55 3.90
CA PHE A 178 -5.06 -11.97 3.70
C PHE A 178 -4.59 -12.65 4.99
N ILE A 179 -3.61 -12.07 5.71
CA ILE A 179 -3.11 -12.63 6.96
C ILE A 179 -4.24 -12.71 7.99
N THR A 180 -5.04 -11.66 8.16
CA THR A 180 -6.19 -11.64 9.06
C THR A 180 -7.22 -12.72 8.69
N ALA A 181 -7.52 -12.89 7.40
CA ALA A 181 -8.41 -13.93 6.93
C ALA A 181 -7.86 -15.37 7.13
N TYR A 182 -6.56 -15.49 7.40
CA TYR A 182 -5.84 -16.75 7.61
C TYR A 182 -5.32 -16.91 9.05
N GLU A 183 -5.84 -16.17 10.00
CA GLU A 183 -5.39 -16.19 11.39
C GLU A 183 -5.44 -17.59 12.00
N GLU A 184 -6.50 -18.37 11.78
CA GLU A 184 -6.58 -19.77 12.19
C GLU A 184 -5.46 -20.63 11.60
N GLN A 185 -5.07 -20.37 10.35
CA GLN A 185 -3.98 -21.08 9.69
C GLN A 185 -2.62 -20.62 10.22
N ALA A 186 -2.45 -19.34 10.50
CA ALA A 186 -1.26 -18.80 11.17
C ALA A 186 -1.08 -19.43 12.55
N GLN A 187 -2.16 -19.56 13.32
CA GLN A 187 -2.15 -20.23 14.62
C GLN A 187 -1.79 -21.71 14.48
N SER A 188 -2.35 -22.41 13.51
CA SER A 188 -2.02 -23.81 13.26
C SER A 188 -0.56 -24.04 12.85
N LEU A 189 0.02 -23.12 12.04
CA LEU A 189 1.43 -23.16 11.69
C LEU A 189 2.32 -22.88 12.91
N PHE A 190 1.92 -21.93 13.74
CA PHE A 190 2.60 -21.59 14.98
C PHE A 190 2.61 -22.77 15.94
N ASP A 191 1.47 -23.39 16.21
CA ASP A 191 1.37 -24.56 17.10
C ASP A 191 2.22 -25.73 16.57
N SER A 192 2.15 -25.99 15.26
CA SER A 192 2.98 -27.03 14.62
C SER A 192 4.47 -26.69 14.72
N TYR A 193 4.86 -25.42 14.54
CA TYR A 193 6.25 -25.02 14.68
C TYR A 193 6.75 -25.22 16.11
N LEU A 194 5.96 -24.81 17.12
CA LEU A 194 6.31 -24.97 18.53
C LEU A 194 6.47 -26.43 18.92
N ASP A 195 5.52 -27.30 18.55
CA ASP A 195 5.57 -28.72 18.84
C ASP A 195 6.88 -29.36 18.25
N ASN A 196 7.29 -28.94 17.04
CA ASN A 196 8.54 -29.41 16.43
C ASN A 196 9.78 -28.78 17.05
N ALA A 197 9.79 -27.48 17.35
CA ALA A 197 10.93 -26.78 17.94
C ALA A 197 11.20 -27.26 19.39
N GLU A 198 10.15 -27.48 20.19
CA GLU A 198 10.27 -28.06 21.53
C GLU A 198 10.88 -29.47 21.46
N SER A 199 10.33 -30.33 20.59
CA SER A 199 10.84 -31.70 20.43
C SER A 199 12.28 -31.73 19.92
N TYR A 200 12.66 -30.83 19.02
CA TYR A 200 14.00 -30.67 18.52
C TYR A 200 14.98 -30.26 19.63
N THR A 201 14.64 -29.23 20.41
CA THR A 201 15.52 -28.69 21.48
C THR A 201 15.67 -29.64 22.66
N THR A 202 14.62 -30.38 22.97
CA THR A 202 14.64 -31.40 24.07
C THR A 202 15.09 -32.77 23.61
N ARG A 203 15.40 -32.96 22.33
CA ARG A 203 15.74 -34.24 21.72
C ARG A 203 14.68 -35.33 21.99
N SER A 204 13.45 -34.96 21.93
CA SER A 204 12.28 -35.82 22.09
C SER A 204 11.52 -35.97 20.76
N LYS A 205 10.52 -36.85 20.73
CA LYS A 205 9.64 -37.01 19.59
C LYS A 205 8.42 -36.13 19.72
N VAL A 206 7.93 -35.62 18.59
CA VAL A 206 6.65 -34.93 18.52
C VAL A 206 5.52 -35.94 18.73
N LYS A 207 4.62 -35.67 19.68
CA LYS A 207 3.43 -36.50 19.91
C LYS A 207 2.23 -35.83 19.25
N ASP A 208 1.61 -36.56 18.33
CA ASP A 208 0.36 -36.10 17.76
C ASP A 208 -0.75 -36.07 18.83
N LYS A 209 -1.45 -34.95 18.97
CA LYS A 209 -2.46 -34.73 20.00
C LYS A 209 -3.71 -35.63 19.82
N ILE A 210 -3.97 -36.09 18.58
CA ILE A 210 -5.16 -36.87 18.22
C ILE A 210 -4.83 -38.36 18.13
N THR A 211 -3.81 -38.71 17.31
CA THR A 211 -3.48 -40.13 17.05
C THR A 211 -2.53 -40.71 18.10
N ARG A 212 -1.86 -39.85 18.91
CA ARG A 212 -0.81 -40.23 19.87
C ARG A 212 0.41 -40.91 19.23
N GLU A 213 0.52 -40.85 17.92
CA GLU A 213 1.71 -41.36 17.23
C GLU A 213 2.93 -40.43 17.51
N GLU A 214 4.08 -41.05 17.66
CA GLU A 214 5.36 -40.37 17.89
C GLU A 214 6.12 -40.26 16.56
N ARG A 215 6.54 -39.05 16.19
CA ARG A 215 7.34 -38.79 14.99
C ARG A 215 8.56 -37.95 15.31
N GLU A 216 9.59 -38.04 14.49
CA GLU A 216 10.72 -37.13 14.56
C GLU A 216 10.30 -35.70 14.21
N PRO A 217 10.96 -34.66 14.78
CA PRO A 217 10.70 -33.27 14.44
C PRO A 217 10.86 -33.01 12.94
N ASP A 218 9.90 -32.31 12.33
CA ASP A 218 9.97 -31.96 10.92
C ASP A 218 10.90 -30.73 10.70
N GLU A 219 12.18 -31.03 10.55
CA GLU A 219 13.20 -30.00 10.30
C GLU A 219 12.99 -29.26 8.97
N LYS A 220 12.40 -29.90 7.96
CA LYS A 220 12.13 -29.28 6.66
C LYS A 220 11.05 -28.20 6.79
N PHE A 221 10.02 -28.53 7.53
CA PHE A 221 8.93 -27.58 7.83
C PHE A 221 9.47 -26.38 8.63
N MET A 222 10.19 -26.61 9.74
CA MET A 222 10.77 -25.51 10.51
C MET A 222 11.68 -24.64 9.64
N LYS A 223 12.56 -25.27 8.85
CA LYS A 223 13.47 -24.59 7.94
C LYS A 223 12.73 -23.69 6.95
N SER A 224 11.62 -24.15 6.37
CA SER A 224 10.86 -23.37 5.40
C SER A 224 10.25 -22.08 5.99
N ILE A 225 9.93 -22.09 7.28
CA ILE A 225 9.47 -20.88 8.00
C ILE A 225 10.65 -19.98 8.37
N GLU A 226 11.73 -20.54 8.92
CA GLU A 226 12.93 -19.83 9.37
C GLU A 226 13.62 -19.07 8.22
N GLU A 227 13.63 -19.64 7.02
CA GLU A 227 14.22 -19.03 5.83
C GLU A 227 13.47 -17.79 5.35
N MET A 228 12.20 -17.63 5.70
CA MET A 228 11.42 -16.44 5.35
C MET A 228 11.99 -15.15 5.97
N ILE A 229 12.61 -15.26 7.14
CA ILE A 229 13.26 -14.12 7.83
C ILE A 229 14.78 -14.21 7.79
N GLY A 230 15.34 -14.99 6.87
CA GLY A 230 16.77 -15.11 6.67
C GLY A 230 17.52 -15.91 7.74
N VAL A 231 16.84 -16.69 8.57
CA VAL A 231 17.46 -17.57 9.57
C VAL A 231 17.96 -18.84 8.86
N VAL A 232 19.27 -18.90 8.60
CA VAL A 232 19.92 -19.96 7.84
C VAL A 232 21.14 -20.55 8.57
N GLY A 233 21.56 -21.74 8.20
CA GLY A 233 22.77 -22.37 8.71
C GLY A 233 22.74 -22.62 10.22
N SER A 234 23.80 -22.23 10.92
CA SER A 234 23.94 -22.39 12.37
C SER A 234 23.03 -21.47 13.21
N ALA A 235 22.46 -20.43 12.62
CA ALA A 235 21.54 -19.54 13.33
C ALA A 235 20.20 -20.22 13.70
N LYS A 236 19.85 -21.33 13.03
CA LYS A 236 18.60 -22.06 13.27
C LYS A 236 18.48 -22.60 14.67
N ASP A 237 19.55 -23.21 15.18
CA ASP A 237 19.54 -23.77 16.53
C ASP A 237 19.34 -22.70 17.60
N GLY A 238 20.01 -21.55 17.42
CA GLY A 238 19.80 -20.38 18.28
C GLY A 238 18.35 -19.91 18.26
N PHE A 239 17.79 -19.72 17.06
CA PHE A 239 16.42 -19.26 16.89
C PHE A 239 15.38 -20.22 17.52
N ARG A 240 15.52 -21.53 17.29
CA ARG A 240 14.64 -22.56 17.88
C ARG A 240 14.71 -22.57 19.41
N ASN A 241 15.92 -22.42 19.98
CA ASN A 241 16.10 -22.30 21.41
C ASN A 241 15.46 -21.02 21.98
N ASP A 242 15.63 -19.88 21.31
CA ASP A 242 15.07 -18.59 21.74
C ASP A 242 13.54 -18.61 21.73
N VAL A 243 12.93 -19.12 20.66
CA VAL A 243 11.48 -19.30 20.56
C VAL A 243 10.96 -20.17 21.70
N THR A 244 11.57 -21.34 21.90
CA THR A 244 11.16 -22.31 22.92
C THR A 244 11.30 -21.73 24.33
N ALA A 245 12.45 -21.10 24.64
CA ALA A 245 12.69 -20.46 25.93
C ALA A 245 11.70 -19.32 26.22
N TYR A 246 11.40 -18.49 25.22
CA TYR A 246 10.43 -17.40 25.34
C TYR A 246 9.01 -17.93 25.64
N MET A 247 8.59 -18.98 24.93
CA MET A 247 7.26 -19.57 25.13
C MET A 247 7.14 -20.23 26.52
N PHE A 248 8.16 -20.94 26.96
CA PHE A 248 8.17 -21.49 28.33
C PHE A 248 8.13 -20.40 29.38
N ALA A 249 8.81 -19.27 29.19
CA ALA A 249 8.75 -18.14 30.12
C ALA A 249 7.34 -17.54 30.22
N LYS A 250 6.61 -17.41 29.09
CA LYS A 250 5.22 -16.96 29.06
C LYS A 250 4.27 -17.94 29.73
N LEU A 251 4.36 -19.22 29.40
CA LEU A 251 3.51 -20.26 30.00
C LEU A 251 3.67 -20.34 31.54
N ARG A 252 4.91 -20.17 32.05
CA ARG A 252 5.15 -20.08 33.51
C ARG A 252 4.44 -18.92 34.18
N LYS A 253 4.26 -17.80 33.46
CA LYS A 253 3.50 -16.64 33.93
C LYS A 253 2.00 -16.78 33.74
N LYS A 254 1.53 -17.92 33.22
CA LYS A 254 0.12 -18.17 32.85
C LYS A 254 -0.43 -17.16 31.81
N GLU A 255 0.44 -16.62 30.96
CA GLU A 255 0.03 -15.78 29.84
C GLU A 255 -0.47 -16.67 28.69
N THR A 256 -1.46 -16.20 27.95
CA THR A 256 -1.91 -16.85 26.71
C THR A 256 -0.82 -16.72 25.66
N VAL A 257 -0.63 -17.79 24.91
CA VAL A 257 0.36 -17.88 23.83
C VAL A 257 -0.37 -18.10 22.51
N ASP A 258 -0.16 -17.19 21.59
CA ASP A 258 -0.70 -17.22 20.22
C ASP A 258 0.42 -16.92 19.21
N TYR A 259 0.08 -16.97 17.91
CA TYR A 259 1.05 -16.75 16.83
C TYR A 259 1.69 -15.35 16.87
N SER A 260 1.04 -14.37 17.50
CA SER A 260 1.55 -12.99 17.64
C SER A 260 2.52 -12.81 18.81
N SER A 261 2.64 -13.82 19.66
CA SER A 261 3.35 -13.74 20.95
C SER A 261 4.86 -13.54 20.82
N TYR A 262 5.49 -13.97 19.71
CA TYR A 262 6.91 -13.79 19.47
C TYR A 262 7.14 -13.14 18.09
N GLY A 263 7.54 -11.88 18.08
CA GLY A 263 7.66 -11.05 16.88
C GLY A 263 8.39 -11.70 15.70
N PRO A 264 9.61 -12.24 15.87
CA PRO A 264 10.32 -12.86 14.76
C PRO A 264 9.63 -14.11 14.17
N LEU A 265 9.01 -14.95 15.01
CA LEU A 265 8.27 -16.12 14.52
C LEU A 265 6.97 -15.70 13.86
N LYS A 266 6.28 -14.68 14.40
CA LYS A 266 5.12 -14.06 13.76
C LYS A 266 5.46 -13.61 12.35
N GLU A 267 6.52 -12.81 12.20
CA GLU A 267 6.99 -12.32 10.90
C GLU A 267 7.30 -13.47 9.93
N ALA A 268 7.99 -14.51 10.41
CA ALA A 268 8.31 -15.69 9.61
C ALA A 268 7.07 -16.41 9.10
N ILE A 269 6.06 -16.60 9.96
CA ILE A 269 4.80 -17.27 9.61
C ILE A 269 4.00 -16.40 8.63
N GLU A 270 3.92 -15.09 8.86
CA GLU A 270 3.25 -14.14 7.97
C GLU A 270 3.89 -14.16 6.58
N GLN A 271 5.21 -14.09 6.49
CA GLN A 271 5.94 -14.19 5.22
C GLN A 271 5.73 -15.54 4.54
N TYR A 272 5.74 -16.63 5.30
CA TYR A 272 5.45 -17.97 4.78
C TYR A 272 4.04 -18.07 4.19
N LEU A 273 3.04 -17.48 4.84
CA LEU A 273 1.68 -17.40 4.33
C LEU A 273 1.59 -16.54 3.06
N ILE A 274 2.30 -15.39 3.02
CA ILE A 274 2.32 -14.50 1.86
C ILE A 274 3.00 -15.15 0.65
N THR A 275 4.03 -15.98 0.85
CA THR A 275 4.63 -16.74 -0.28
C THR A 275 3.67 -17.74 -0.91
N SER A 276 2.58 -18.07 -0.24
CA SER A 276 1.44 -18.78 -0.83
C SER A 276 0.56 -17.89 -1.72
N VAL A 277 1.11 -16.80 -2.26
CA VAL A 277 0.44 -15.75 -3.09
C VAL A 277 -0.32 -16.31 -4.31
N LYS A 278 0.10 -17.44 -4.84
CA LYS A 278 -0.71 -18.21 -5.82
C LYS A 278 -2.12 -18.50 -5.33
N ASP A 279 -2.31 -18.55 -4.02
CA ASP A 279 -3.62 -18.78 -3.41
C ASP A 279 -4.48 -17.53 -3.39
N ILE A 280 -3.92 -16.31 -3.25
CA ILE A 280 -4.69 -15.05 -3.30
C ILE A 280 -5.32 -14.87 -4.69
N SER A 281 -4.53 -15.00 -5.75
CA SER A 281 -5.03 -14.93 -7.13
C SER A 281 -6.12 -16.00 -7.38
N ARG A 282 -5.93 -17.22 -6.87
CA ARG A 282 -6.93 -18.29 -6.96
C ARG A 282 -8.20 -18.01 -6.17
N ILE A 283 -8.08 -17.39 -4.98
CA ILE A 283 -9.24 -17.04 -4.14
C ILE A 283 -10.08 -15.99 -4.85
N VAL A 284 -9.44 -14.93 -5.36
CA VAL A 284 -10.14 -13.86 -6.06
C VAL A 284 -10.76 -14.35 -7.38
N THR A 285 -10.00 -15.09 -8.20
CA THR A 285 -10.52 -15.63 -9.48
C THR A 285 -11.55 -16.72 -9.31
N LYS A 286 -11.49 -17.50 -8.24
CA LYS A 286 -12.44 -18.57 -7.92
C LYS A 286 -13.52 -18.17 -6.92
N SER A 287 -13.65 -16.88 -6.59
CA SER A 287 -14.75 -16.38 -5.72
C SER A 287 -16.14 -16.79 -6.23
N LYS A 288 -16.26 -17.05 -7.55
CA LYS A 288 -17.44 -17.65 -8.20
C LYS A 288 -17.49 -19.17 -8.13
N SER A 289 -16.47 -19.84 -7.56
CA SER A 289 -16.39 -21.30 -7.40
C SER A 289 -17.28 -21.79 -6.26
N ARG A 290 -17.68 -23.07 -6.31
CA ARG A 290 -18.55 -23.71 -5.30
C ARG A 290 -17.84 -24.12 -4.00
N ASP A 291 -16.56 -23.78 -3.83
CA ASP A 291 -15.79 -24.13 -2.62
C ASP A 291 -16.11 -23.16 -1.48
N ASP A 292 -16.86 -23.64 -0.49
CA ASP A 292 -17.31 -22.85 0.67
C ASP A 292 -16.15 -22.34 1.53
N LYS A 293 -15.00 -23.04 1.57
CA LYS A 293 -13.81 -22.57 2.28
C LYS A 293 -13.21 -21.33 1.60
N GLN A 294 -13.11 -21.32 0.29
CA GLN A 294 -12.55 -20.20 -0.46
C GLN A 294 -13.49 -18.99 -0.41
N LYS A 295 -14.80 -19.22 -0.44
CA LYS A 295 -15.79 -18.14 -0.26
C LYS A 295 -15.65 -17.47 1.09
N ARG A 296 -15.53 -18.22 2.18
CA ARG A 296 -15.33 -17.66 3.53
C ARG A 296 -14.06 -16.83 3.61
N LYS A 297 -12.95 -17.33 3.08
CA LYS A 297 -11.68 -16.59 3.06
C LYS A 297 -11.81 -15.27 2.29
N TYR A 298 -12.46 -15.30 1.13
CA TYR A 298 -12.73 -14.08 0.35
C TYR A 298 -13.61 -13.10 1.11
N SER A 299 -14.69 -13.57 1.75
CA SER A 299 -15.55 -12.72 2.59
C SER A 299 -14.78 -12.10 3.74
N ASN A 300 -13.94 -12.87 4.44
CA ASN A 300 -13.14 -12.34 5.55
C ASN A 300 -12.14 -11.27 5.06
N MET A 301 -11.53 -11.43 3.88
CA MET A 301 -10.67 -10.39 3.29
C MET A 301 -11.46 -9.11 2.99
N ILE A 302 -12.66 -9.23 2.44
CA ILE A 302 -13.56 -8.08 2.19
C ILE A 302 -13.92 -7.40 3.52
N GLU A 303 -14.32 -8.16 4.53
CA GLU A 303 -14.65 -7.64 5.86
C GLU A 303 -13.47 -6.88 6.46
N THR A 304 -12.26 -7.43 6.42
CA THR A 304 -11.05 -6.75 6.91
C THR A 304 -10.78 -5.44 6.14
N LEU A 305 -10.95 -5.44 4.82
CA LEU A 305 -10.78 -4.21 4.03
C LEU A 305 -11.83 -3.14 4.37
N ILE A 306 -13.05 -3.56 4.71
CA ILE A 306 -14.11 -2.64 5.13
C ILE A 306 -13.81 -2.10 6.54
N GLU A 307 -13.48 -2.97 7.49
CA GLU A 307 -13.34 -2.60 8.91
C GLU A 307 -12.05 -1.83 9.23
N GLU A 308 -10.93 -2.23 8.59
CA GLU A 308 -9.63 -1.65 8.90
C GLU A 308 -9.18 -0.55 7.93
N TYR A 309 -9.73 -0.51 6.71
CA TYR A 309 -9.24 0.37 5.64
C TYR A 309 -10.32 1.29 5.04
N ASP A 310 -11.53 1.32 5.59
CA ASP A 310 -12.62 2.20 5.13
C ASP A 310 -13.09 1.95 3.68
N TYR A 311 -12.87 0.75 3.12
CA TYR A 311 -13.50 0.37 1.85
C TYR A 311 -14.99 0.09 2.05
N ASN A 312 -15.77 0.17 0.99
CA ASN A 312 -17.08 -0.49 0.95
C ASN A 312 -16.95 -1.82 0.18
N GLU A 313 -17.98 -2.67 0.24
CA GLU A 313 -17.98 -3.98 -0.41
C GLU A 313 -17.60 -3.90 -1.89
N SER A 314 -18.23 -2.98 -2.64
CA SER A 314 -17.98 -2.81 -4.07
C SER A 314 -16.56 -2.35 -4.40
N SER A 315 -15.99 -1.43 -3.61
CA SER A 315 -14.62 -0.95 -3.82
C SER A 315 -13.59 -1.99 -3.38
N ALA A 316 -13.85 -2.75 -2.30
CA ALA A 316 -13.01 -3.86 -1.87
C ALA A 316 -12.95 -4.98 -2.92
N GLU A 317 -14.08 -5.36 -3.51
CA GLU A 317 -14.13 -6.33 -4.61
C GLU A 317 -13.35 -5.85 -5.85
N GLU A 318 -13.49 -4.57 -6.21
CA GLU A 318 -12.81 -3.98 -7.36
C GLU A 318 -11.28 -4.01 -7.17
N ILE A 319 -10.78 -3.58 -6.00
CA ILE A 319 -9.34 -3.56 -5.75
C ILE A 319 -8.74 -4.97 -5.64
N LEU A 320 -9.46 -5.95 -5.06
CA LEU A 320 -9.01 -7.33 -5.03
C LEU A 320 -8.91 -7.92 -6.45
N THR A 321 -9.91 -7.64 -7.27
CA THR A 321 -9.91 -8.08 -8.68
C THR A 321 -8.76 -7.41 -9.45
N TYR A 322 -8.53 -6.12 -9.25
CA TYR A 322 -7.44 -5.39 -9.88
C TYR A 322 -6.07 -5.94 -9.45
N ALA A 323 -5.88 -6.16 -8.16
CA ALA A 323 -4.65 -6.71 -7.62
C ALA A 323 -4.36 -8.12 -8.15
N ALA A 324 -5.37 -8.99 -8.21
CA ALA A 324 -5.24 -10.33 -8.78
C ALA A 324 -4.78 -10.31 -10.24
N ASN A 325 -5.18 -9.28 -11.00
CA ASN A 325 -4.83 -9.13 -12.39
C ASN A 325 -3.48 -8.46 -12.64
N ASN A 326 -2.95 -7.68 -11.67
CA ASN A 326 -1.78 -6.84 -11.90
C ASN A 326 -0.59 -7.19 -10.99
N LEU A 327 -0.81 -7.69 -9.76
CA LEU A 327 0.27 -8.03 -8.85
C LEU A 327 0.75 -9.49 -9.00
N TRP A 328 -0.14 -10.42 -9.41
CA TRP A 328 0.12 -11.86 -9.33
C TRP A 328 -0.06 -12.62 -10.64
N ARG A 329 0.08 -11.93 -11.78
CA ARG A 329 -0.07 -12.56 -13.10
C ARG A 329 1.10 -13.48 -13.49
N ASP A 330 2.30 -13.22 -12.97
CA ASP A 330 3.55 -13.85 -13.41
C ASP A 330 4.24 -14.69 -12.31
N SER A 331 3.51 -15.05 -11.25
CA SER A 331 4.05 -15.86 -10.15
C SER A 331 3.60 -17.34 -10.17
#